data_87144a95a40ca6f920c72046a91f4f3e
#
_entry.id   87144a95a40ca6f920c72046a91f4f3e
#
_cell.length_a   1.000
_cell.length_b   1.000
_cell.length_c   1.000
_cell.angle_alpha   90.00
_cell.angle_beta   90.00
_cell.angle_gamma   90.00
#
_symmetry.space_group_name_H-M   'P 1'
#
loop_
_entity.id
_entity.type
_entity.pdbx_description
1 polymer ?
#
loop_
_entity_poly.entity_id
_entity_poly.type
_entity_poly.pdbx_seq_one_letter_code
_entity_poly.pdbx_strand_id
1 'polypeptide(L)'
;MKKTNKERFGCLAVILLLILSVPWAAYAGEKPVKNVIFLMTDGTSAAHIALARWYKGGPLALYGILTGAVRTYSAESVITDSAPAATAFATGFKSNSKFVGVLPATTSVPGVAVVADSMKYRPLATVLEGARLAGKAVGLVATANIQHASPAAFSAHTPDRNDYNLIAKQQVYNSIDVVLGGGRQYLLPVEAGGRRTDGQDLTAVLRDRGYAVVATGPEMQEVKEGKLWGLFAADDMQYDMDRQLIAPHEPSLADMTRKAIEILSQQDKGFFLFVEASKVDWASHANEPMGVVSDLLAYDEAVGAALEFARRDGQTLIIACADHGNGGMTIGSKEVYSFYEKVPYERLMEPLKKARLTGAGVASLLMGDRSEEAVRQIMETYYGLSDLTVAEVTAIQETRKASALMTVIGHMLSARSAIGWVYAGHSGEDVFLYSYGPSKLTGLVENTYIAAASARVLGVDLAALHRDLYVPASEAFAPLGATLALTDEPGRRVLTVTKGNQTLQLPLDTDLLLTNGGIHRLPGVTVYIPRNQTVYVARAAVDMAKAAGF
;
A
#
# COMPACT_ATOMS: atom_id res chain seq x y z
N MET A 1 8.10 83.37 -10.88
CA MET A 1 7.75 82.66 -12.12
C MET A 1 7.15 81.32 -11.81
N LYS A 2 5.87 81.20 -11.98
CA LYS A 2 5.10 79.96 -11.74
C LYS A 2 5.33 78.96 -12.87
N LYS A 3 5.88 77.78 -12.63
CA LYS A 3 5.82 76.62 -13.55
C LYS A 3 4.73 75.66 -13.12
N THR A 4 3.88 75.35 -14.03
CA THR A 4 2.58 74.76 -13.88
C THR A 4 2.60 73.26 -13.64
N ASN A 5 1.76 72.85 -12.72
CA ASN A 5 1.45 71.43 -12.27
C ASN A 5 0.74 70.56 -13.35
N LYS A 6 1.02 70.66 -14.61
CA LYS A 6 0.31 69.88 -15.65
C LYS A 6 1.01 68.60 -16.12
N GLU A 7 2.29 68.40 -15.80
CA GLU A 7 3.02 67.20 -16.27
C GLU A 7 3.03 65.99 -15.28
N ARG A 8 2.55 66.20 -14.04
CA ARG A 8 2.49 65.11 -13.06
C ARG A 8 1.22 64.25 -13.07
N PHE A 9 0.16 64.72 -13.76
CA PHE A 9 -1.11 63.98 -13.88
C PHE A 9 -1.14 63.01 -15.06
N GLY A 10 -0.32 63.21 -16.09
CA GLY A 10 -0.27 62.34 -17.27
C GLY A 10 0.39 60.97 -17.00
N CYS A 11 1.41 60.93 -16.14
CA CYS A 11 2.10 59.65 -15.82
C CYS A 11 1.34 58.74 -14.83
N LEU A 12 0.50 59.30 -13.95
CA LEU A 12 -0.31 58.48 -13.04
C LEU A 12 -1.51 57.83 -13.76
N ALA A 13 -2.08 58.47 -14.76
CA ALA A 13 -3.20 57.92 -15.51
C ALA A 13 -2.79 56.75 -16.46
N VAL A 14 -1.56 56.82 -17.01
CA VAL A 14 -1.04 55.71 -17.85
C VAL A 14 -0.64 54.50 -17.02
N ILE A 15 -0.14 54.69 -15.79
CA ILE A 15 0.19 53.58 -14.89
C ILE A 15 -1.09 52.91 -14.32
N LEU A 16 -2.17 53.66 -14.09
CA LEU A 16 -3.46 53.08 -13.65
C LEU A 16 -4.18 52.30 -14.77
N LEU A 17 -4.00 52.68 -16.04
CA LEU A 17 -4.59 51.98 -17.18
C LEU A 17 -3.81 50.71 -17.60
N LEU A 18 -2.52 50.61 -17.26
CA LEU A 18 -1.73 49.40 -17.47
C LEU A 18 -1.96 48.34 -16.40
N ILE A 19 -2.46 48.70 -15.22
CA ILE A 19 -2.82 47.73 -14.13
C ILE A 19 -4.20 47.12 -14.38
N LEU A 20 -5.07 47.73 -15.20
CA LEU A 20 -6.42 47.21 -15.50
C LEU A 20 -6.49 46.34 -16.75
N SER A 21 -5.37 46.16 -17.48
CA SER A 21 -5.30 45.28 -18.64
C SER A 21 -4.54 43.98 -18.45
N VAL A 22 -4.29 43.55 -17.20
CA VAL A 22 -3.92 42.16 -16.94
C VAL A 22 -5.18 41.33 -17.20
N PRO A 23 -5.18 40.46 -18.23
CA PRO A 23 -6.37 39.69 -18.52
C PRO A 23 -6.69 38.81 -17.29
N TRP A 24 -7.90 38.96 -16.80
CA TRP A 24 -8.50 38.10 -15.75
C TRP A 24 -8.70 36.66 -16.23
N ALA A 25 -7.95 36.24 -17.26
CA ALA A 25 -8.02 34.94 -17.92
C ALA A 25 -7.09 33.86 -17.34
N ALA A 26 -6.47 34.07 -16.18
CA ALA A 26 -5.53 33.11 -15.61
C ALA A 26 -5.88 32.58 -14.21
N TYR A 27 -7.11 32.78 -13.75
CA TYR A 27 -7.65 32.04 -12.60
C TYR A 27 -8.86 31.22 -13.08
N ALA A 28 -8.66 30.35 -14.06
CA ALA A 28 -9.46 29.14 -14.14
C ALA A 28 -9.10 28.35 -12.90
N GLY A 29 -9.90 28.47 -11.83
CA GLY A 29 -9.66 27.82 -10.56
C GLY A 29 -9.41 26.33 -10.81
N GLU A 30 -8.41 25.76 -10.13
CA GLU A 30 -8.17 24.31 -10.19
C GLU A 30 -9.50 23.60 -9.96
N LYS A 31 -9.82 22.63 -10.82
CA LYS A 31 -11.02 21.82 -10.62
C LYS A 31 -10.94 21.15 -9.25
N PRO A 32 -12.04 21.07 -8.49
CA PRO A 32 -12.02 20.39 -7.19
C PRO A 32 -11.59 18.93 -7.38
N VAL A 33 -10.77 18.44 -6.45
CA VAL A 33 -10.33 17.03 -6.47
C VAL A 33 -11.54 16.12 -6.26
N LYS A 34 -11.68 15.15 -7.14
CA LYS A 34 -12.73 14.13 -7.10
C LYS A 34 -12.17 12.77 -6.73
N ASN A 35 -10.96 12.48 -7.21
CA ASN A 35 -10.28 11.21 -7.07
C ASN A 35 -8.92 11.38 -6.40
N VAL A 36 -8.52 10.39 -5.60
CA VAL A 36 -7.17 10.27 -5.07
C VAL A 36 -6.61 8.91 -5.45
N ILE A 37 -5.41 8.91 -6.04
CA ILE A 37 -4.63 7.69 -6.28
C ILE A 37 -3.35 7.82 -5.45
N PHE A 38 -3.21 6.95 -4.45
CA PHE A 38 -1.99 6.86 -3.64
C PHE A 38 -1.20 5.62 -4.06
N LEU A 39 -0.01 5.85 -4.64
CA LEU A 39 0.89 4.78 -5.06
C LEU A 39 2.07 4.69 -4.10
N MET A 40 2.34 3.51 -3.59
CA MET A 40 3.43 3.25 -2.66
C MET A 40 4.38 2.21 -3.24
N THR A 41 5.67 2.44 -3.07
CA THR A 41 6.70 1.41 -3.29
C THR A 41 7.31 1.06 -1.95
N ASP A 42 7.24 -0.22 -1.56
CA ASP A 42 7.78 -0.70 -0.29
C ASP A 42 9.31 -0.70 -0.31
N GLY A 43 9.94 -0.24 0.78
CA GLY A 43 11.37 -0.35 1.01
C GLY A 43 12.28 0.37 0.03
N THR A 44 11.92 1.57 -0.47
CA THR A 44 12.60 2.21 -1.58
C THR A 44 13.33 3.50 -1.21
N SER A 45 14.65 3.50 -1.35
CA SER A 45 15.55 4.65 -1.18
C SER A 45 15.82 5.38 -2.51
N ALA A 46 16.40 6.59 -2.44
CA ALA A 46 16.80 7.37 -3.61
C ALA A 46 17.78 6.61 -4.54
N ALA A 47 18.67 5.78 -3.96
CA ALA A 47 19.62 4.99 -4.75
C ALA A 47 18.92 3.92 -5.61
N HIS A 48 17.83 3.31 -5.11
CA HIS A 48 17.02 2.35 -5.89
C HIS A 48 16.41 3.02 -7.13
N ILE A 49 15.80 4.21 -6.95
CA ILE A 49 15.25 5.00 -8.06
C ILE A 49 16.33 5.34 -9.10
N ALA A 50 17.51 5.74 -8.64
CA ALA A 50 18.63 6.05 -9.52
C ALA A 50 19.12 4.84 -10.29
N LEU A 51 19.21 3.65 -9.65
CA LEU A 51 19.59 2.40 -10.29
C LEU A 51 18.62 2.02 -11.41
N ALA A 52 17.32 2.04 -11.14
CA ALA A 52 16.29 1.73 -12.15
C ALA A 52 16.35 2.69 -13.33
N ARG A 53 16.58 3.99 -13.10
CA ARG A 53 16.76 4.98 -14.17
C ARG A 53 17.98 4.67 -15.04
N TRP A 54 19.10 4.33 -14.43
CA TRP A 54 20.33 3.99 -15.18
C TRP A 54 20.15 2.70 -15.97
N TYR A 55 19.50 1.70 -15.40
CA TYR A 55 19.17 0.45 -16.09
C TYR A 55 18.25 0.69 -17.28
N LYS A 56 17.17 1.48 -17.09
CA LYS A 56 16.22 1.87 -18.16
C LYS A 56 16.91 2.64 -19.29
N GLY A 57 17.96 3.41 -18.97
CA GLY A 57 18.67 4.27 -19.93
C GLY A 57 17.84 5.46 -20.39
N GLY A 58 16.85 5.88 -19.62
CA GLY A 58 15.93 6.98 -19.94
C GLY A 58 15.18 7.50 -18.70
N PRO A 59 14.33 8.53 -18.88
CA PRO A 59 13.58 9.11 -17.78
C PRO A 59 12.55 8.13 -17.19
N LEU A 60 12.33 8.23 -15.88
CA LEU A 60 11.20 7.62 -15.19
C LEU A 60 10.00 8.59 -15.18
N ALA A 61 8.78 8.05 -15.21
CA ALA A 61 7.56 8.84 -15.05
C ALA A 61 7.53 9.59 -13.70
N LEU A 62 8.08 8.98 -12.66
CA LEU A 62 8.27 9.53 -11.31
C LEU A 62 8.99 10.88 -11.32
N TYR A 63 10.06 11.06 -12.10
CA TYR A 63 10.82 12.32 -12.08
C TYR A 63 10.03 13.52 -12.56
N GLY A 64 9.03 13.32 -13.42
CA GLY A 64 8.15 14.39 -13.90
C GLY A 64 7.22 14.97 -12.82
N ILE A 65 7.10 14.29 -11.67
CA ILE A 65 6.19 14.66 -10.58
C ILE A 65 6.87 14.64 -9.20
N LEU A 66 8.21 14.66 -9.15
CA LEU A 66 8.96 14.80 -7.90
C LEU A 66 8.71 16.19 -7.30
N THR A 67 8.24 16.23 -6.04
CA THR A 67 7.81 17.48 -5.37
C THR A 67 8.41 17.69 -3.99
N GLY A 68 9.04 16.67 -3.38
CA GLY A 68 9.60 16.82 -2.05
C GLY A 68 10.07 15.51 -1.42
N ALA A 69 9.89 15.39 -0.11
CA ALA A 69 10.25 14.22 0.68
C ALA A 69 9.22 13.93 1.78
N VAL A 70 9.25 12.71 2.32
CA VAL A 70 8.36 12.23 3.39
C VAL A 70 9.19 11.67 4.54
N ARG A 71 8.89 12.08 5.76
CA ARG A 71 9.39 11.47 7.00
C ARG A 71 8.51 10.30 7.40
N THR A 72 9.10 9.13 7.60
CA THR A 72 8.35 7.86 7.72
C THR A 72 8.48 7.15 9.06
N TYR A 73 9.25 7.65 10.01
CA TYR A 73 9.46 7.05 11.34
C TYR A 73 8.15 6.61 12.02
N SER A 74 8.22 5.57 12.85
CA SER A 74 7.09 5.04 13.63
C SER A 74 6.93 5.77 14.99
N ALA A 75 5.97 5.36 15.81
CA ALA A 75 5.81 5.92 17.15
C ALA A 75 6.95 5.54 18.11
N GLU A 76 7.64 4.43 17.83
CA GLU A 76 8.64 3.86 18.74
C GLU A 76 10.08 3.82 18.18
N SER A 77 10.26 4.03 16.86
CA SER A 77 11.56 3.90 16.22
C SER A 77 11.74 4.90 15.08
N VAL A 78 12.95 5.40 14.90
CA VAL A 78 13.33 6.19 13.71
C VAL A 78 13.39 5.33 12.45
N ILE A 79 13.59 4.02 12.59
CA ILE A 79 13.49 3.03 11.51
C ILE A 79 12.12 2.36 11.62
N THR A 80 11.24 2.62 10.67
CA THR A 80 9.88 2.08 10.70
C THR A 80 9.79 0.67 10.10
N ASP A 81 8.75 -0.07 10.47
CA ASP A 81 8.21 -1.24 9.78
C ASP A 81 7.10 -0.78 8.82
N SER A 82 6.78 -1.55 7.77
CA SER A 82 5.75 -1.20 6.77
C SER A 82 4.36 -1.03 7.39
N ALA A 83 4.00 -1.84 8.40
CA ALA A 83 2.68 -1.77 9.04
C ALA A 83 2.41 -0.41 9.70
N PRO A 84 3.28 0.14 10.60
CA PRO A 84 3.08 1.47 11.17
C PRO A 84 3.25 2.59 10.16
N ALA A 85 4.11 2.45 9.14
CA ALA A 85 4.26 3.45 8.09
C ALA A 85 2.97 3.58 7.25
N ALA A 86 2.43 2.45 6.76
CA ALA A 86 1.16 2.42 6.03
C ALA A 86 -0.03 2.83 6.91
N THR A 87 -0.04 2.46 8.21
CA THR A 87 -1.05 2.94 9.17
C THR A 87 -1.03 4.47 9.25
N ALA A 88 0.15 5.10 9.26
CA ALA A 88 0.23 6.56 9.27
C ALA A 88 -0.31 7.18 7.97
N PHE A 89 -0.03 6.59 6.80
CA PHE A 89 -0.60 7.02 5.52
C PHE A 89 -2.12 6.85 5.43
N ALA A 90 -2.66 5.82 6.07
CA ALA A 90 -4.08 5.50 6.03
C ALA A 90 -4.92 6.28 7.04
N THR A 91 -4.38 6.55 8.23
CA THR A 91 -5.15 7.03 9.39
C THR A 91 -4.76 8.43 9.87
N GLY A 92 -3.55 8.89 9.56
CA GLY A 92 -3.00 10.14 10.11
C GLY A 92 -2.37 10.01 11.50
N PHE A 93 -2.16 8.79 12.00
CA PHE A 93 -1.52 8.52 13.28
C PHE A 93 -0.28 7.66 13.13
N LYS A 94 0.78 7.99 13.84
CA LYS A 94 1.93 7.09 14.02
C LYS A 94 1.49 5.85 14.80
N SER A 95 2.06 4.68 14.48
CA SER A 95 1.74 3.42 15.14
C SER A 95 3.01 2.64 15.51
N ASN A 96 2.87 1.44 16.10
CA ASN A 96 3.99 0.59 16.48
C ASN A 96 4.28 -0.49 15.43
N SER A 97 5.46 -1.10 15.50
CA SER A 97 5.85 -2.24 14.69
C SER A 97 4.78 -3.33 14.71
N LYS A 98 4.46 -3.89 13.54
CA LYS A 98 3.41 -4.89 13.29
C LYS A 98 1.96 -4.41 13.43
N PHE A 99 1.70 -3.20 13.89
CA PHE A 99 0.33 -2.71 14.10
C PHE A 99 -0.28 -2.20 12.80
N VAL A 100 -1.47 -2.68 12.49
CA VAL A 100 -2.27 -2.40 11.31
C VAL A 100 -3.53 -1.65 11.73
N GLY A 101 -3.70 -0.41 11.30
CA GLY A 101 -4.91 0.39 11.53
C GLY A 101 -5.29 0.62 12.99
N VAL A 102 -4.33 0.58 13.93
CA VAL A 102 -4.58 0.80 15.36
C VAL A 102 -3.61 1.80 15.99
N LEU A 103 -4.02 2.44 17.08
CA LEU A 103 -3.18 3.36 17.86
C LEU A 103 -2.00 2.64 18.50
N PRO A 104 -0.86 3.34 18.69
CA PRO A 104 0.32 2.76 19.32
C PRO A 104 0.08 2.40 20.79
N ALA A 105 0.81 1.39 21.27
CA ALA A 105 0.90 1.01 22.67
C ALA A 105 2.05 1.71 23.39
N THR A 106 3.12 2.03 22.64
CA THR A 106 4.33 2.69 23.13
C THR A 106 4.70 3.88 22.25
N THR A 107 5.24 4.92 22.83
CA THR A 107 5.73 6.11 22.15
C THR A 107 7.06 6.49 22.74
N SER A 108 8.13 6.45 21.95
CA SER A 108 9.50 6.79 22.39
C SER A 108 10.21 7.78 21.48
N VAL A 109 9.69 8.00 20.26
CA VAL A 109 10.29 8.97 19.33
C VAL A 109 9.93 10.39 19.75
N PRO A 110 10.92 11.31 19.90
CA PRO A 110 10.67 12.69 20.27
C PRO A 110 9.70 13.40 19.32
N GLY A 111 8.74 14.15 19.88
CA GLY A 111 7.74 14.89 19.10
C GLY A 111 6.50 14.08 18.72
N VAL A 112 6.47 12.78 18.95
CA VAL A 112 5.26 11.96 18.80
C VAL A 112 4.41 12.04 20.07
N ALA A 113 3.11 12.33 19.92
CA ALA A 113 2.20 12.44 21.05
C ALA A 113 2.02 11.09 21.75
N VAL A 114 2.13 11.08 23.07
CA VAL A 114 1.89 9.90 23.90
C VAL A 114 0.39 9.62 23.94
N VAL A 115 0.04 8.36 23.69
CA VAL A 115 -1.36 7.89 23.72
C VAL A 115 -1.73 7.50 25.15
N ALA A 116 -2.90 7.96 25.63
CA ALA A 116 -3.42 7.58 26.94
C ALA A 116 -3.66 6.05 27.01
N ASP A 117 -3.44 5.44 28.19
CA ASP A 117 -3.55 3.98 28.37
C ASP A 117 -4.90 3.41 27.90
N SER A 118 -5.99 4.13 28.14
CA SER A 118 -7.36 3.76 27.69
C SER A 118 -7.54 3.76 26.17
N MET A 119 -6.63 4.42 25.45
CA MET A 119 -6.70 4.55 23.99
C MET A 119 -5.73 3.61 23.25
N LYS A 120 -4.80 2.96 23.97
CA LYS A 120 -3.85 2.03 23.37
C LYS A 120 -4.56 0.92 22.57
N TYR A 121 -4.01 0.58 21.40
CA TYR A 121 -4.55 -0.43 20.48
C TYR A 121 -5.92 -0.11 19.88
N ARG A 122 -6.52 1.06 20.15
CA ARG A 122 -7.83 1.41 19.57
C ARG A 122 -7.74 1.43 18.05
N PRO A 123 -8.70 0.77 17.34
CA PRO A 123 -8.81 0.87 15.89
C PRO A 123 -9.04 2.31 15.44
N LEU A 124 -8.44 2.66 14.29
CA LEU A 124 -8.50 3.98 13.69
C LEU A 124 -9.22 3.89 12.35
N ALA A 125 -10.17 4.76 12.08
CA ALA A 125 -10.75 4.87 10.76
C ALA A 125 -9.69 5.23 9.72
N THR A 126 -9.76 4.63 8.55
CA THR A 126 -8.84 4.88 7.45
C THR A 126 -9.43 5.85 6.42
N VAL A 127 -8.58 6.48 5.63
CA VAL A 127 -9.02 7.33 4.51
C VAL A 127 -9.83 6.52 3.47
N LEU A 128 -9.52 5.23 3.27
CA LEU A 128 -10.28 4.34 2.39
C LEU A 128 -11.71 4.13 2.93
N GLU A 129 -11.86 3.81 4.21
CA GLU A 129 -13.17 3.68 4.85
C GLU A 129 -13.95 5.00 4.80
N GLY A 130 -13.28 6.11 5.05
CA GLY A 130 -13.87 7.43 4.94
C GLY A 130 -14.37 7.76 3.54
N ALA A 131 -13.58 7.46 2.51
CA ALA A 131 -13.98 7.65 1.11
C ALA A 131 -15.21 6.81 0.77
N ARG A 132 -15.23 5.53 1.18
CA ARG A 132 -16.38 4.64 1.00
C ARG A 132 -17.63 5.18 1.70
N LEU A 133 -17.52 5.64 2.93
CA LEU A 133 -18.65 6.20 3.68
C LEU A 133 -19.15 7.53 3.10
N ALA A 134 -18.28 8.28 2.42
CA ALA A 134 -18.67 9.45 1.63
C ALA A 134 -19.36 9.08 0.29
N GLY A 135 -19.49 7.77 0.00
CA GLY A 135 -20.13 7.24 -1.21
C GLY A 135 -19.23 7.26 -2.44
N LYS A 136 -17.92 7.33 -2.24
CA LYS A 136 -16.92 7.17 -3.30
C LYS A 136 -16.60 5.68 -3.50
N ALA A 137 -16.16 5.30 -4.69
CA ALA A 137 -15.61 3.97 -4.91
C ALA A 137 -14.22 3.84 -4.25
N VAL A 138 -13.85 2.63 -3.85
CA VAL A 138 -12.57 2.38 -3.17
C VAL A 138 -11.88 1.14 -3.72
N GLY A 139 -10.54 1.20 -3.83
CA GLY A 139 -9.75 0.10 -4.37
C GLY A 139 -8.42 -0.12 -3.68
N LEU A 140 -7.96 -1.38 -3.71
CA LEU A 140 -6.65 -1.83 -3.26
C LEU A 140 -5.98 -2.66 -4.36
N VAL A 141 -4.72 -2.37 -4.66
CA VAL A 141 -3.88 -3.11 -5.60
C VAL A 141 -2.51 -3.35 -4.96
N ALA A 142 -1.99 -4.57 -5.01
CA ALA A 142 -0.66 -4.89 -4.50
C ALA A 142 -0.01 -6.06 -5.26
N THR A 143 1.31 -6.11 -5.33
CA THR A 143 2.04 -7.26 -5.87
C THR A 143 2.34 -8.33 -4.81
N ALA A 144 2.21 -8.01 -3.52
CA ALA A 144 2.14 -8.99 -2.44
C ALA A 144 0.74 -9.59 -2.32
N ASN A 145 0.57 -10.50 -1.36
CA ASN A 145 -0.77 -10.87 -0.89
C ASN A 145 -1.48 -9.62 -0.34
N ILE A 146 -2.76 -9.47 -0.67
CA ILE A 146 -3.53 -8.28 -0.32
C ILE A 146 -3.73 -8.13 1.21
N GLN A 147 -3.43 -9.16 1.98
CA GLN A 147 -3.43 -9.18 3.43
C GLN A 147 -2.12 -8.68 4.04
N HIS A 148 -1.06 -8.41 3.21
CA HIS A 148 0.21 -7.89 3.68
C HIS A 148 0.05 -6.52 4.34
N ALA A 149 1.06 -6.10 5.11
CA ALA A 149 0.99 -4.95 6.01
C ALA A 149 0.40 -3.68 5.41
N SER A 150 0.83 -3.30 4.22
CA SER A 150 0.50 -2.01 3.62
C SER A 150 -0.94 -1.95 3.11
N PRO A 151 -1.45 -2.88 2.28
CA PRO A 151 -2.86 -2.87 1.90
C PRO A 151 -3.77 -3.17 3.11
N ALA A 152 -3.32 -3.98 4.08
CA ALA A 152 -4.06 -4.22 5.31
C ALA A 152 -4.27 -2.95 6.12
N ALA A 153 -3.25 -2.07 6.23
CA ALA A 153 -3.34 -0.83 7.00
C ALA A 153 -4.42 0.14 6.51
N PHE A 154 -4.84 0.04 5.24
CA PHE A 154 -5.96 0.80 4.69
C PHE A 154 -7.32 0.14 4.91
N SER A 155 -7.38 -1.14 5.31
CA SER A 155 -8.58 -1.97 5.17
C SER A 155 -8.87 -2.91 6.35
N ALA A 156 -8.00 -2.96 7.37
CA ALA A 156 -8.15 -3.83 8.53
C ALA A 156 -7.55 -3.22 9.80
N HIS A 157 -7.85 -3.83 10.96
CA HIS A 157 -7.46 -3.32 12.27
C HIS A 157 -7.03 -4.48 13.17
N THR A 158 -5.72 -4.60 13.40
CA THR A 158 -5.13 -5.62 14.29
C THR A 158 -3.77 -5.16 14.81
N PRO A 159 -3.37 -5.51 16.04
CA PRO A 159 -2.02 -5.26 16.54
C PRO A 159 -0.99 -6.31 16.05
N ASP A 160 -1.34 -7.14 15.06
CA ASP A 160 -0.41 -8.11 14.45
C ASP A 160 -0.66 -8.25 12.94
N ARG A 161 0.27 -7.72 12.11
CA ARG A 161 0.25 -7.82 10.66
C ARG A 161 0.26 -9.25 10.09
N ASN A 162 0.62 -10.24 10.93
CA ASN A 162 0.68 -11.65 10.51
C ASN A 162 -0.68 -12.37 10.63
N ASP A 163 -1.70 -11.74 11.17
CA ASP A 163 -3.05 -12.28 11.28
C ASP A 163 -3.80 -12.26 9.93
N TYR A 164 -3.20 -12.85 8.88
CA TYR A 164 -3.71 -12.78 7.50
C TYR A 164 -5.15 -13.30 7.36
N ASN A 165 -5.56 -14.32 8.11
CA ASN A 165 -6.93 -14.85 8.08
C ASN A 165 -7.95 -13.85 8.66
N LEU A 166 -7.58 -13.13 9.72
CA LEU A 166 -8.39 -12.06 10.31
C LEU A 166 -8.46 -10.87 9.34
N ILE A 167 -7.31 -10.42 8.83
CA ILE A 167 -7.20 -9.32 7.87
C ILE A 167 -8.06 -9.59 6.64
N ALA A 168 -7.94 -10.80 6.03
CA ALA A 168 -8.75 -11.20 4.89
C ALA A 168 -10.25 -11.10 5.16
N LYS A 169 -10.70 -11.52 6.36
CA LYS A 169 -12.10 -11.44 6.75
C LYS A 169 -12.55 -9.98 6.87
N GLN A 170 -11.82 -9.14 7.56
CA GLN A 170 -12.13 -7.72 7.67
C GLN A 170 -12.18 -7.04 6.30
N GLN A 171 -11.24 -7.32 5.39
CA GLN A 171 -11.22 -6.80 4.03
C GLN A 171 -12.49 -7.15 3.23
N VAL A 172 -12.90 -8.43 3.25
CA VAL A 172 -14.11 -8.91 2.57
C VAL A 172 -15.37 -8.22 3.09
N TYR A 173 -15.44 -8.01 4.41
CA TYR A 173 -16.59 -7.37 5.06
C TYR A 173 -16.52 -5.85 5.05
N ASN A 174 -15.36 -5.25 4.77
CA ASN A 174 -15.20 -3.79 4.61
C ASN A 174 -15.73 -3.26 3.26
N SER A 175 -16.23 -4.15 2.39
CA SER A 175 -16.95 -3.80 1.15
C SER A 175 -16.12 -2.91 0.19
N ILE A 176 -14.87 -3.28 -0.07
CA ILE A 176 -13.97 -2.60 -1.01
C ILE A 176 -14.37 -2.96 -2.44
N ASP A 177 -14.56 -1.98 -3.33
CA ASP A 177 -15.13 -2.22 -4.65
C ASP A 177 -14.18 -2.96 -5.60
N VAL A 178 -12.87 -2.66 -5.57
CA VAL A 178 -11.86 -3.33 -6.39
C VAL A 178 -10.68 -3.76 -5.52
N VAL A 179 -10.35 -5.05 -5.55
CA VAL A 179 -9.16 -5.61 -4.88
C VAL A 179 -8.41 -6.49 -5.86
N LEU A 180 -7.12 -6.19 -6.11
CA LEU A 180 -6.28 -6.92 -7.06
C LEU A 180 -4.91 -7.22 -6.46
N GLY A 181 -4.46 -8.48 -6.50
CA GLY A 181 -3.15 -8.88 -5.97
C GLY A 181 -3.00 -10.39 -5.78
N GLY A 182 -2.16 -10.76 -4.81
CA GLY A 182 -2.00 -12.14 -4.33
C GLY A 182 -2.89 -12.45 -3.13
N GLY A 183 -2.70 -13.64 -2.50
CA GLY A 183 -3.29 -13.98 -1.20
C GLY A 183 -4.57 -14.81 -1.24
N ARG A 184 -4.87 -15.48 -2.37
CA ARG A 184 -6.08 -16.30 -2.49
C ARG A 184 -6.20 -17.38 -1.40
N GLN A 185 -5.09 -17.95 -0.94
CA GLN A 185 -5.09 -18.98 0.10
C GLN A 185 -5.72 -18.51 1.43
N TYR A 186 -5.71 -17.20 1.74
CA TYR A 186 -6.27 -16.66 2.98
C TYR A 186 -7.79 -16.43 2.92
N LEU A 187 -8.40 -16.62 1.74
CA LEU A 187 -9.85 -16.58 1.56
C LEU A 187 -10.48 -17.98 1.57
N LEU A 188 -9.68 -19.03 1.42
CA LEU A 188 -10.15 -20.40 1.28
C LEU A 188 -9.89 -21.23 2.56
N PRO A 189 -10.80 -22.13 2.94
CA PRO A 189 -10.56 -23.07 4.04
C PRO A 189 -9.47 -24.08 3.65
N VAL A 190 -8.87 -24.72 4.68
CA VAL A 190 -7.80 -25.72 4.50
C VAL A 190 -8.26 -26.85 3.59
N GLU A 191 -9.50 -27.29 3.72
CA GLU A 191 -10.11 -28.37 2.93
C GLU A 191 -10.22 -28.03 1.43
N ALA A 192 -10.24 -26.73 1.10
CA ALA A 192 -10.20 -26.24 -0.28
C ALA A 192 -8.79 -25.79 -0.72
N GLY A 193 -7.75 -26.22 -0.03
CA GLY A 193 -6.34 -25.89 -0.33
C GLY A 193 -5.91 -24.49 0.13
N GLY A 194 -6.69 -23.86 1.02
CA GLY A 194 -6.38 -22.58 1.60
C GLY A 194 -5.66 -22.65 2.96
N ARG A 195 -5.73 -21.55 3.71
CA ARG A 195 -5.09 -21.39 5.03
C ARG A 195 -6.09 -21.11 6.16
N ARG A 196 -7.39 -21.02 5.87
CA ARG A 196 -8.40 -20.70 6.89
C ARG A 196 -8.73 -21.94 7.72
N THR A 197 -8.58 -21.80 9.04
CA THR A 197 -8.92 -22.86 10.01
C THR A 197 -10.32 -22.70 10.59
N ASP A 198 -11.03 -21.60 10.26
CA ASP A 198 -12.42 -21.36 10.67
C ASP A 198 -13.47 -22.00 9.74
N GLY A 199 -13.02 -22.72 8.70
CA GLY A 199 -13.87 -23.40 7.73
C GLY A 199 -14.62 -22.48 6.76
N GLN A 200 -14.40 -21.14 6.79
CA GLN A 200 -15.09 -20.19 5.95
C GLN A 200 -14.48 -20.10 4.53
N ASP A 201 -15.32 -20.17 3.49
CA ASP A 201 -14.95 -19.79 2.14
C ASP A 201 -15.37 -18.32 1.91
N LEU A 202 -14.40 -17.41 2.03
CA LEU A 202 -14.66 -15.98 1.81
C LEU A 202 -14.85 -15.63 0.33
N THR A 203 -14.44 -16.50 -0.61
CA THR A 203 -14.74 -16.29 -2.04
C THR A 203 -16.21 -16.51 -2.34
N ALA A 204 -16.88 -17.44 -1.64
CA ALA A 204 -18.32 -17.60 -1.70
C ALA A 204 -19.04 -16.36 -1.14
N VAL A 205 -18.58 -15.84 0.01
CA VAL A 205 -19.11 -14.60 0.60
C VAL A 205 -19.00 -13.43 -0.38
N LEU A 206 -17.87 -13.30 -1.09
CA LEU A 206 -17.69 -12.24 -2.10
C LEU A 206 -18.69 -12.39 -3.25
N ARG A 207 -18.89 -13.61 -3.78
CA ARG A 207 -19.88 -13.86 -4.85
C ARG A 207 -21.30 -13.52 -4.39
N ASP A 208 -21.69 -13.93 -3.18
CA ASP A 208 -22.99 -13.60 -2.58
C ASP A 208 -23.18 -12.08 -2.37
N ARG A 209 -22.08 -11.33 -2.25
CA ARG A 209 -22.06 -9.87 -2.18
C ARG A 209 -22.01 -9.19 -3.55
N GLY A 210 -22.05 -9.95 -4.65
CA GLY A 210 -22.10 -9.46 -6.01
C GLY A 210 -20.75 -9.11 -6.63
N TYR A 211 -19.65 -9.66 -6.11
CA TYR A 211 -18.33 -9.47 -6.71
C TYR A 211 -18.06 -10.48 -7.83
N ALA A 212 -17.45 -10.01 -8.92
CA ALA A 212 -16.71 -10.87 -9.82
C ALA A 212 -15.42 -11.30 -9.10
N VAL A 213 -15.23 -12.62 -8.95
CA VAL A 213 -14.03 -13.20 -8.30
C VAL A 213 -13.23 -13.92 -9.38
N VAL A 214 -12.03 -13.40 -9.69
CA VAL A 214 -11.17 -13.86 -10.79
C VAL A 214 -9.78 -14.26 -10.28
N ALA A 215 -9.10 -15.10 -11.06
CA ALA A 215 -7.79 -15.65 -10.68
C ALA A 215 -6.71 -15.44 -11.76
N THR A 216 -7.05 -14.88 -12.91
CA THR A 216 -6.11 -14.65 -14.02
C THR A 216 -6.25 -13.26 -14.61
N GLY A 217 -5.16 -12.75 -15.22
CA GLY A 217 -5.19 -11.48 -15.94
C GLY A 217 -6.23 -11.42 -17.06
N PRO A 218 -6.34 -12.45 -17.93
CA PRO A 218 -7.42 -12.50 -18.93
C PRO A 218 -8.83 -12.41 -18.33
N GLU A 219 -9.15 -13.17 -17.27
CA GLU A 219 -10.45 -13.06 -16.59
C GLU A 219 -10.69 -11.65 -16.03
N MET A 220 -9.64 -11.02 -15.45
CA MET A 220 -9.72 -9.63 -14.97
C MET A 220 -10.10 -8.66 -16.09
N GLN A 221 -9.56 -8.85 -17.30
CA GLN A 221 -9.81 -7.96 -18.44
C GLN A 221 -11.26 -8.03 -18.94
N GLU A 222 -11.95 -9.16 -18.76
CA GLU A 222 -13.35 -9.33 -19.15
C GLU A 222 -14.33 -8.55 -18.25
N VAL A 223 -13.94 -8.24 -17.00
CA VAL A 223 -14.79 -7.47 -16.08
C VAL A 223 -14.74 -5.98 -16.46
N LYS A 224 -15.90 -5.41 -16.84
CA LYS A 224 -15.98 -4.01 -17.31
C LYS A 224 -16.60 -3.05 -16.28
N GLU A 225 -17.40 -3.56 -15.36
CA GLU A 225 -18.15 -2.76 -14.38
C GLU A 225 -18.43 -3.58 -13.11
N GLY A 226 -18.94 -2.91 -12.08
CA GLY A 226 -19.33 -3.54 -10.82
C GLY A 226 -18.18 -3.71 -9.85
N LYS A 227 -18.23 -4.78 -9.04
CA LYS A 227 -17.25 -5.05 -7.99
C LYS A 227 -16.32 -6.19 -8.40
N LEU A 228 -15.02 -6.03 -8.15
CA LEU A 228 -14.01 -6.98 -8.63
C LEU A 228 -13.04 -7.38 -7.51
N TRP A 229 -12.86 -8.70 -7.33
CA TRP A 229 -11.77 -9.29 -6.56
C TRP A 229 -10.95 -10.21 -7.46
N GLY A 230 -9.73 -9.81 -7.79
CA GLY A 230 -8.76 -10.58 -8.56
C GLY A 230 -7.58 -10.98 -7.68
N LEU A 231 -7.46 -12.29 -7.39
CA LEU A 231 -6.34 -12.84 -6.62
C LEU A 231 -5.58 -13.86 -7.47
N PHE A 232 -4.46 -13.40 -8.05
CA PHE A 232 -3.75 -14.05 -9.14
C PHE A 232 -2.71 -15.09 -8.66
N ALA A 233 -2.34 -15.03 -7.38
CA ALA A 233 -1.44 -15.98 -6.73
C ALA A 233 -2.07 -16.55 -5.44
N ALA A 234 -1.63 -17.76 -5.05
CA ALA A 234 -2.05 -18.34 -3.77
C ALA A 234 -1.56 -17.50 -2.58
N ASP A 235 -0.31 -17.07 -2.63
CA ASP A 235 0.34 -16.15 -1.71
C ASP A 235 0.72 -14.88 -2.47
N ASP A 236 1.99 -14.55 -2.61
CA ASP A 236 2.46 -13.35 -3.31
C ASP A 236 2.61 -13.59 -4.82
N MET A 237 2.40 -12.54 -5.62
CA MET A 237 2.64 -12.59 -7.06
C MET A 237 4.15 -12.69 -7.36
N GLN A 238 4.52 -13.06 -8.57
CA GLN A 238 5.92 -13.07 -9.01
C GLN A 238 6.51 -11.66 -9.12
N TYR A 239 7.85 -11.54 -9.10
CA TYR A 239 8.52 -10.32 -9.55
C TYR A 239 8.13 -10.04 -11.01
N ASP A 240 8.02 -8.79 -11.39
CA ASP A 240 7.48 -8.45 -12.71
C ASP A 240 8.31 -9.03 -13.86
N MET A 241 9.65 -9.04 -13.74
CA MET A 241 10.56 -9.65 -14.72
C MET A 241 10.35 -11.17 -14.85
N ASP A 242 10.02 -11.86 -13.76
CA ASP A 242 9.86 -13.31 -13.71
C ASP A 242 8.48 -13.75 -14.19
N ARG A 243 7.50 -12.89 -14.08
CA ARG A 243 6.08 -13.14 -14.29
C ARG A 243 5.79 -13.81 -15.65
N GLN A 244 6.36 -13.30 -16.72
CA GLN A 244 6.15 -13.83 -18.09
C GLN A 244 6.56 -15.29 -18.24
N LEU A 245 7.64 -15.71 -17.57
CA LEU A 245 8.17 -17.06 -17.68
C LEU A 245 7.56 -18.01 -16.64
N ILE A 246 7.35 -17.53 -15.41
CA ILE A 246 7.00 -18.37 -14.26
C ILE A 246 5.49 -18.41 -14.02
N ALA A 247 4.80 -17.28 -14.18
CA ALA A 247 3.37 -17.13 -13.91
C ALA A 247 2.67 -16.25 -14.97
N PRO A 248 2.61 -16.67 -16.25
CA PRO A 248 2.11 -15.84 -17.35
C PRO A 248 0.62 -15.49 -17.24
N HIS A 249 -0.11 -16.09 -16.30
CA HIS A 249 -1.50 -15.77 -15.98
C HIS A 249 -1.65 -14.55 -15.06
N GLU A 250 -0.57 -14.14 -14.38
CA GLU A 250 -0.59 -12.97 -13.50
C GLU A 250 -0.54 -11.67 -14.31
N PRO A 251 -1.38 -10.67 -14.04
CA PRO A 251 -1.28 -9.34 -14.66
C PRO A 251 -0.10 -8.55 -14.11
N SER A 252 0.39 -7.55 -14.86
CA SER A 252 1.35 -6.59 -14.34
C SER A 252 0.71 -5.61 -13.33
N LEU A 253 1.53 -4.96 -12.51
CA LEU A 253 1.05 -3.90 -11.60
C LEU A 253 0.37 -2.77 -12.37
N ALA A 254 0.89 -2.40 -13.54
CA ALA A 254 0.30 -1.38 -14.41
C ALA A 254 -1.06 -1.82 -14.97
N ASP A 255 -1.24 -3.11 -15.34
CA ASP A 255 -2.53 -3.63 -15.81
C ASP A 255 -3.57 -3.66 -14.70
N MET A 256 -3.19 -4.08 -13.49
CA MET A 256 -4.05 -4.02 -12.32
C MET A 256 -4.46 -2.58 -11.98
N THR A 257 -3.51 -1.64 -12.05
CA THR A 257 -3.77 -0.21 -11.82
C THR A 257 -4.75 0.37 -12.84
N ARG A 258 -4.55 0.08 -14.13
CA ARG A 258 -5.48 0.51 -15.21
C ARG A 258 -6.87 -0.07 -15.00
N LYS A 259 -6.97 -1.35 -14.68
CA LYS A 259 -8.26 -2.02 -14.44
C LYS A 259 -8.98 -1.45 -13.22
N ALA A 260 -8.27 -1.20 -12.12
CA ALA A 260 -8.86 -0.57 -10.94
C ALA A 260 -9.39 0.84 -11.28
N ILE A 261 -8.61 1.66 -11.98
CA ILE A 261 -9.04 2.99 -12.42
C ILE A 261 -10.25 2.89 -13.37
N GLU A 262 -10.26 1.95 -14.33
CA GLU A 262 -11.36 1.74 -15.28
C GLU A 262 -12.69 1.52 -14.55
N ILE A 263 -12.70 0.65 -13.54
CA ILE A 263 -13.92 0.34 -12.78
C ILE A 263 -14.28 1.47 -11.80
N LEU A 264 -13.33 1.95 -11.00
CA LEU A 264 -13.59 2.92 -9.95
C LEU A 264 -14.01 4.29 -10.50
N SER A 265 -13.49 4.68 -11.67
CA SER A 265 -13.81 5.98 -12.29
C SER A 265 -15.25 6.08 -12.82
N GLN A 266 -15.99 4.99 -12.88
CA GLN A 266 -17.42 4.97 -13.23
C GLN A 266 -18.30 5.53 -12.11
N GLN A 267 -17.76 5.66 -10.88
CA GLN A 267 -18.50 6.26 -9.77
C GLN A 267 -18.53 7.80 -9.88
N ASP A 268 -19.73 8.36 -9.95
CA ASP A 268 -19.94 9.80 -10.10
C ASP A 268 -19.31 10.64 -9.00
N LYS A 269 -19.28 10.16 -7.77
CA LYS A 269 -18.66 10.83 -6.63
C LYS A 269 -17.14 10.73 -6.60
N GLY A 270 -16.53 9.96 -7.54
CA GLY A 270 -15.10 9.72 -7.62
C GLY A 270 -14.64 8.56 -6.73
N PHE A 271 -13.33 8.43 -6.53
CA PHE A 271 -12.76 7.26 -5.87
C PHE A 271 -11.49 7.56 -5.06
N PHE A 272 -11.14 6.61 -4.19
CA PHE A 272 -9.84 6.46 -3.58
C PHE A 272 -9.23 5.12 -4.01
N LEU A 273 -8.01 5.14 -4.51
CA LEU A 273 -7.27 3.94 -4.92
C LEU A 273 -5.91 3.92 -4.25
N PHE A 274 -5.60 2.82 -3.56
CA PHE A 274 -4.26 2.49 -3.08
C PHE A 274 -3.60 1.47 -4.00
N VAL A 275 -2.34 1.71 -4.39
CA VAL A 275 -1.54 0.83 -5.26
C VAL A 275 -0.18 0.63 -4.64
N GLU A 276 0.26 -0.62 -4.51
CA GLU A 276 1.55 -0.97 -3.90
C GLU A 276 2.41 -1.83 -4.84
N ALA A 277 3.67 -1.39 -5.04
CA ALA A 277 4.76 -2.23 -5.52
C ALA A 277 5.50 -2.80 -4.32
N SER A 278 5.10 -3.98 -3.88
CA SER A 278 5.50 -4.55 -2.58
C SER A 278 6.90 -5.17 -2.60
N LYS A 279 7.42 -5.56 -3.77
CA LYS A 279 8.54 -6.51 -3.84
C LYS A 279 9.92 -5.85 -3.94
N VAL A 280 9.99 -4.54 -4.09
CA VAL A 280 11.26 -3.80 -4.01
C VAL A 280 11.89 -3.97 -2.63
N ASP A 281 11.07 -3.97 -1.57
CA ASP A 281 11.49 -4.23 -0.20
C ASP A 281 12.15 -5.60 -0.04
N TRP A 282 11.51 -6.66 -0.54
CA TRP A 282 12.04 -8.02 -0.41
C TRP A 282 13.33 -8.23 -1.20
N ALA A 283 13.44 -7.62 -2.38
CA ALA A 283 14.68 -7.63 -3.14
C ALA A 283 15.79 -6.91 -2.39
N SER A 284 15.48 -5.80 -1.72
CA SER A 284 16.41 -5.04 -0.89
C SER A 284 16.85 -5.81 0.35
N HIS A 285 15.93 -6.52 1.03
CA HIS A 285 16.25 -7.45 2.12
C HIS A 285 17.18 -8.59 1.66
N ALA A 286 17.03 -9.03 0.42
CA ALA A 286 17.92 -10.04 -0.17
C ALA A 286 19.22 -9.45 -0.75
N ASN A 287 19.38 -8.12 -0.73
CA ASN A 287 20.49 -7.42 -1.41
C ASN A 287 20.60 -7.81 -2.89
N GLU A 288 19.44 -7.96 -3.56
CA GLU A 288 19.33 -8.48 -4.92
C GLU A 288 18.92 -7.35 -5.89
N PRO A 289 19.85 -6.87 -6.73
CA PRO A 289 19.64 -5.65 -7.51
C PRO A 289 18.62 -5.82 -8.64
N MET A 290 18.44 -7.04 -9.20
CA MET A 290 17.52 -7.22 -10.33
C MET A 290 16.06 -7.23 -9.89
N GLY A 291 15.73 -7.76 -8.72
CA GLY A 291 14.39 -7.63 -8.14
C GLY A 291 14.04 -6.18 -7.84
N VAL A 292 15.03 -5.41 -7.32
CA VAL A 292 14.86 -3.95 -7.13
C VAL A 292 14.55 -3.27 -8.47
N VAL A 293 15.35 -3.52 -9.50
CA VAL A 293 15.17 -2.90 -10.83
C VAL A 293 13.84 -3.32 -11.46
N SER A 294 13.52 -4.62 -11.42
CA SER A 294 12.29 -5.20 -11.99
C SER A 294 11.05 -4.51 -11.46
N ASP A 295 10.88 -4.54 -10.15
CA ASP A 295 9.63 -4.10 -9.54
C ASP A 295 9.55 -2.57 -9.39
N LEU A 296 10.70 -1.89 -9.36
CA LEU A 296 10.71 -0.43 -9.45
C LEU A 296 10.34 0.09 -10.84
N LEU A 297 10.70 -0.62 -11.90
CA LEU A 297 10.24 -0.29 -13.26
C LEU A 297 8.75 -0.59 -13.43
N ALA A 298 8.25 -1.69 -12.88
CA ALA A 298 6.82 -1.99 -12.84
C ALA A 298 6.02 -0.91 -12.06
N TYR A 299 6.60 -0.39 -10.97
CA TYR A 299 6.04 0.74 -10.23
C TYR A 299 5.99 2.02 -11.08
N ASP A 300 7.08 2.35 -11.78
CA ASP A 300 7.15 3.51 -12.68
C ASP A 300 6.09 3.43 -13.80
N GLU A 301 5.83 2.22 -14.33
CA GLU A 301 4.77 1.99 -15.31
C GLU A 301 3.36 2.17 -14.72
N ALA A 302 3.13 1.71 -13.49
CA ALA A 302 1.87 1.93 -12.78
C ALA A 302 1.62 3.41 -12.49
N VAL A 303 2.67 4.15 -12.08
CA VAL A 303 2.62 5.62 -11.95
C VAL A 303 2.31 6.27 -13.29
N GLY A 304 2.93 5.79 -14.38
CA GLY A 304 2.62 6.24 -15.74
C GLY A 304 1.15 6.08 -16.10
N ALA A 305 0.56 4.92 -15.80
CA ALA A 305 -0.86 4.63 -16.02
C ALA A 305 -1.79 5.57 -15.21
N ALA A 306 -1.46 5.80 -13.94
CA ALA A 306 -2.19 6.75 -13.10
C ALA A 306 -2.10 8.19 -13.62
N LEU A 307 -0.90 8.62 -14.06
CA LEU A 307 -0.67 9.93 -14.65
C LEU A 307 -1.43 10.14 -15.94
N GLU A 308 -1.49 9.14 -16.81
CA GLU A 308 -2.26 9.20 -18.05
C GLU A 308 -3.75 9.47 -17.76
N PHE A 309 -4.32 8.78 -16.79
CA PHE A 309 -5.70 9.02 -16.34
C PHE A 309 -5.85 10.42 -15.74
N ALA A 310 -4.99 10.80 -14.80
CA ALA A 310 -5.09 12.08 -14.08
C ALA A 310 -4.98 13.30 -15.01
N ARG A 311 -4.14 13.23 -16.07
CA ARG A 311 -4.00 14.28 -17.08
C ARG A 311 -5.28 14.47 -17.91
N ARG A 312 -5.97 13.37 -18.23
CA ARG A 312 -7.24 13.43 -18.98
C ARG A 312 -8.40 13.90 -18.10
N ASP A 313 -8.46 13.42 -16.89
CA ASP A 313 -9.54 13.70 -15.94
C ASP A 313 -9.46 15.15 -15.37
N GLY A 314 -8.27 15.60 -14.99
CA GLY A 314 -8.02 16.93 -14.45
C GLY A 314 -8.60 17.17 -13.05
N GLN A 315 -9.16 16.15 -12.38
CA GLN A 315 -9.74 16.20 -11.04
C GLN A 315 -9.13 15.13 -10.10
N THR A 316 -8.01 14.55 -10.50
CA THR A 316 -7.33 13.48 -9.77
C THR A 316 -6.05 14.01 -9.12
N LEU A 317 -5.95 13.84 -7.80
CA LEU A 317 -4.72 13.99 -7.04
C LEU A 317 -3.96 12.67 -7.04
N ILE A 318 -2.72 12.69 -7.54
CA ILE A 318 -1.76 11.60 -7.36
C ILE A 318 -0.81 11.95 -6.22
N ILE A 319 -0.59 11.01 -5.34
CA ILE A 319 0.45 11.01 -4.32
C ILE A 319 1.24 9.72 -4.50
N ALA A 320 2.57 9.80 -4.54
CA ALA A 320 3.41 8.61 -4.60
C ALA A 320 4.64 8.79 -3.70
N CYS A 321 5.02 7.74 -2.97
CA CYS A 321 6.22 7.72 -2.13
C CYS A 321 6.58 6.27 -1.76
N ALA A 322 7.73 6.09 -1.06
CA ALA A 322 8.00 4.86 -0.33
C ALA A 322 7.47 4.96 1.11
N ASP A 323 7.35 3.83 1.77
CA ASP A 323 7.02 3.77 3.20
C ASP A 323 8.27 3.85 4.09
N HIS A 324 9.42 3.40 3.61
CA HIS A 324 10.77 3.51 4.20
C HIS A 324 11.83 3.20 3.15
N GLY A 325 13.10 3.39 3.50
CA GLY A 325 14.23 2.84 2.75
C GLY A 325 14.57 1.43 3.21
N ASN A 326 15.37 0.69 2.43
CA ASN A 326 15.83 -0.66 2.78
C ASN A 326 17.22 -0.96 2.19
N GLY A 327 17.98 -1.87 2.85
CA GLY A 327 19.26 -2.40 2.39
C GLY A 327 20.44 -1.43 2.50
N GLY A 328 20.17 -0.11 2.60
CA GLY A 328 21.23 0.91 2.53
C GLY A 328 22.03 0.80 1.23
N MET A 329 21.35 0.59 0.09
CA MET A 329 21.96 0.37 -1.22
C MET A 329 22.78 1.58 -1.68
N THR A 330 23.92 1.34 -2.31
CA THR A 330 24.75 2.35 -2.98
C THR A 330 25.10 1.94 -4.41
N ILE A 331 25.10 2.89 -5.34
CA ILE A 331 25.70 2.72 -6.66
C ILE A 331 27.18 3.07 -6.51
N GLY A 332 28.02 2.05 -6.52
CA GLY A 332 29.41 2.08 -6.10
C GLY A 332 29.60 1.25 -4.82
N SER A 333 30.61 0.40 -4.82
CA SER A 333 30.96 -0.49 -3.71
C SER A 333 32.46 -0.41 -3.39
N LYS A 334 32.90 -1.15 -2.36
CA LYS A 334 34.32 -1.19 -1.98
C LYS A 334 35.25 -1.65 -3.13
N GLU A 335 34.75 -2.40 -4.09
CA GLU A 335 35.50 -2.91 -5.24
C GLU A 335 35.98 -1.79 -6.18
N VAL A 336 35.31 -0.63 -6.14
CA VAL A 336 35.66 0.53 -6.99
C VAL A 336 36.19 1.72 -6.20
N TYR A 337 36.41 1.58 -4.90
CA TYR A 337 36.78 2.67 -3.99
C TYR A 337 37.99 3.53 -4.45
N SER A 338 39.01 2.89 -5.01
CA SER A 338 40.25 3.58 -5.44
C SER A 338 40.14 4.32 -6.78
N PHE A 339 39.02 4.18 -7.50
CA PHE A 339 38.80 4.79 -8.83
C PHE A 339 37.34 5.09 -9.12
N TYR A 340 36.52 5.32 -8.07
CA TYR A 340 35.07 5.45 -8.18
C TYR A 340 34.62 6.54 -9.19
N GLU A 341 35.37 7.63 -9.33
CA GLU A 341 35.05 8.71 -10.27
C GLU A 341 35.35 8.35 -11.75
N LYS A 342 35.97 7.21 -11.99
CA LYS A 342 36.34 6.71 -13.34
C LYS A 342 35.70 5.37 -13.69
N VAL A 343 34.72 4.92 -12.89
CA VAL A 343 34.00 3.68 -13.16
C VAL A 343 33.18 3.82 -14.43
N PRO A 344 33.45 3.02 -15.49
CA PRO A 344 32.66 3.10 -16.72
C PRO A 344 31.20 2.69 -16.47
N TYR A 345 30.29 3.29 -17.23
CA TYR A 345 28.86 2.94 -17.19
C TYR A 345 28.62 1.43 -17.40
N GLU A 346 29.34 0.85 -18.33
CA GLU A 346 29.28 -0.57 -18.69
C GLU A 346 29.62 -1.48 -17.51
N ARG A 347 30.60 -1.09 -16.68
CA ARG A 347 30.99 -1.85 -15.47
C ARG A 347 29.85 -1.98 -14.46
N LEU A 348 28.98 -0.97 -14.39
CA LEU A 348 27.84 -0.95 -13.48
C LEU A 348 26.60 -1.62 -14.09
N MET A 349 26.33 -1.40 -15.38
CA MET A 349 25.05 -1.75 -15.99
C MET A 349 25.06 -3.04 -16.82
N GLU A 350 26.19 -3.38 -17.48
CA GLU A 350 26.26 -4.56 -18.33
C GLU A 350 25.94 -5.88 -17.61
N PRO A 351 26.44 -6.14 -16.37
CA PRO A 351 26.06 -7.35 -15.66
C PRO A 351 24.55 -7.43 -15.38
N LEU A 352 23.93 -6.30 -15.01
CA LEU A 352 22.49 -6.23 -14.75
C LEU A 352 21.68 -6.47 -16.02
N LYS A 353 22.08 -5.88 -17.15
CA LYS A 353 21.36 -5.99 -18.43
C LYS A 353 21.41 -7.39 -19.06
N LYS A 354 22.30 -8.25 -18.61
CA LYS A 354 22.36 -9.65 -19.04
C LYS A 354 21.33 -10.53 -18.33
N ALA A 355 20.86 -10.13 -17.14
CA ALA A 355 19.86 -10.87 -16.40
C ALA A 355 18.50 -10.81 -17.11
N ARG A 356 17.81 -11.95 -17.19
CA ARG A 356 16.47 -12.15 -17.77
C ARG A 356 15.43 -12.54 -16.72
N LEU A 357 15.90 -12.95 -15.55
CA LEU A 357 15.11 -13.22 -14.35
C LEU A 357 15.76 -12.52 -13.16
N THR A 358 14.96 -12.32 -12.10
CA THR A 358 15.49 -11.92 -10.80
C THR A 358 16.19 -13.09 -10.11
N GLY A 359 16.91 -12.80 -9.03
CA GLY A 359 17.47 -13.87 -8.19
C GLY A 359 16.40 -14.81 -7.62
N ALA A 360 15.15 -14.35 -7.43
CA ALA A 360 14.03 -15.18 -7.00
C ALA A 360 13.59 -16.14 -8.11
N GLY A 361 13.48 -15.65 -9.36
CA GLY A 361 13.15 -16.47 -10.52
C GLY A 361 14.19 -17.55 -10.76
N VAL A 362 15.49 -17.17 -10.73
CA VAL A 362 16.60 -18.13 -10.85
C VAL A 362 16.58 -19.15 -9.71
N ALA A 363 16.35 -18.69 -8.47
CA ALA A 363 16.25 -19.59 -7.31
C ALA A 363 15.13 -20.62 -7.49
N SER A 364 13.98 -20.23 -8.06
CA SER A 364 12.89 -21.17 -8.31
C SER A 364 13.24 -22.24 -9.36
N LEU A 365 13.96 -21.89 -10.42
CA LEU A 365 14.47 -22.85 -11.41
C LEU A 365 15.46 -23.84 -10.79
N LEU A 366 16.32 -23.38 -9.89
CA LEU A 366 17.33 -24.19 -9.21
C LEU A 366 16.75 -25.11 -8.11
N MET A 367 15.47 -25.00 -7.77
CA MET A 367 14.86 -25.89 -6.76
C MET A 367 14.76 -27.35 -7.23
N GLY A 368 14.74 -27.59 -8.54
CA GLY A 368 14.61 -28.94 -9.13
C GLY A 368 15.96 -29.66 -9.25
N ASP A 369 16.93 -29.09 -9.97
CA ASP A 369 18.26 -29.66 -10.19
C ASP A 369 19.33 -28.65 -9.79
N ARG A 370 20.28 -29.10 -8.97
CA ARG A 370 21.44 -28.34 -8.50
C ARG A 370 22.76 -28.99 -8.79
N SER A 371 22.82 -29.86 -9.81
CA SER A 371 24.11 -30.31 -10.35
C SER A 371 24.96 -29.10 -10.79
N GLU A 372 26.26 -29.22 -10.77
CA GLU A 372 27.15 -28.12 -11.20
C GLU A 372 26.80 -27.66 -12.62
N GLU A 373 26.50 -28.61 -13.52
CA GLU A 373 26.09 -28.31 -14.88
C GLU A 373 24.81 -27.47 -14.94
N ALA A 374 23.76 -27.89 -14.22
CA ALA A 374 22.50 -27.16 -14.15
C ALA A 374 22.67 -25.76 -13.53
N VAL A 375 23.46 -25.64 -12.45
CA VAL A 375 23.75 -24.33 -11.83
C VAL A 375 24.43 -23.42 -12.84
N ARG A 376 25.49 -23.84 -13.50
CA ARG A 376 26.22 -23.03 -14.49
C ARG A 376 25.30 -22.63 -15.65
N GLN A 377 24.57 -23.59 -16.21
CA GLN A 377 23.65 -23.33 -17.33
C GLN A 377 22.54 -22.33 -16.97
N ILE A 378 21.88 -22.50 -15.82
CA ILE A 378 20.80 -21.61 -15.38
C ILE A 378 21.33 -20.21 -15.10
N MET A 379 22.46 -20.09 -14.39
CA MET A 379 23.07 -18.82 -14.04
C MET A 379 23.55 -18.05 -15.28
N GLU A 380 24.15 -18.74 -16.28
CA GLU A 380 24.53 -18.12 -17.53
C GLU A 380 23.29 -17.68 -18.34
N THR A 381 22.33 -18.59 -18.52
CA THR A 381 21.17 -18.35 -19.39
C THR A 381 20.25 -17.26 -18.86
N TYR A 382 19.95 -17.28 -17.59
CA TYR A 382 18.91 -16.44 -17.01
C TYR A 382 19.43 -15.30 -16.12
N TYR A 383 20.67 -15.41 -15.62
CA TYR A 383 21.24 -14.36 -14.77
C TYR A 383 22.47 -13.69 -15.39
N GLY A 384 22.93 -14.20 -16.54
CA GLY A 384 24.03 -13.62 -17.31
C GLY A 384 25.42 -13.83 -16.70
N LEU A 385 25.58 -14.78 -15.77
CA LEU A 385 26.82 -15.07 -15.07
C LEU A 385 27.46 -16.37 -15.61
N SER A 386 28.38 -16.25 -16.57
CA SER A 386 29.13 -17.37 -17.15
C SER A 386 30.46 -17.66 -16.43
N ASP A 387 30.90 -16.76 -15.52
CA ASP A 387 32.21 -16.78 -14.87
C ASP A 387 32.16 -17.24 -13.40
N LEU A 388 31.20 -18.14 -13.06
CA LEU A 388 31.06 -18.62 -11.69
C LEU A 388 32.32 -19.35 -11.21
N THR A 389 32.80 -18.93 -10.04
CA THR A 389 33.86 -19.66 -9.32
C THR A 389 33.34 -20.96 -8.72
N VAL A 390 34.20 -21.88 -8.37
CA VAL A 390 33.84 -23.13 -7.67
C VAL A 390 33.13 -22.81 -6.33
N ALA A 391 33.61 -21.80 -5.60
CA ALA A 391 33.01 -21.38 -4.33
C ALA A 391 31.57 -20.86 -4.51
N GLU A 392 31.27 -20.10 -5.56
CA GLU A 392 29.92 -19.62 -5.88
C GLU A 392 28.99 -20.77 -6.26
N VAL A 393 29.45 -21.73 -7.08
CA VAL A 393 28.65 -22.93 -7.38
C VAL A 393 28.34 -23.71 -6.12
N THR A 394 29.34 -23.96 -5.26
CA THR A 394 29.14 -24.64 -3.97
C THR A 394 28.14 -23.89 -3.10
N ALA A 395 28.24 -22.57 -2.98
CA ALA A 395 27.31 -21.75 -2.19
C ALA A 395 25.85 -21.89 -2.68
N ILE A 396 25.62 -21.91 -4.00
CA ILE A 396 24.30 -22.17 -4.60
C ILE A 396 23.80 -23.57 -4.25
N GLN A 397 24.66 -24.60 -4.39
CA GLN A 397 24.32 -26.00 -4.16
C GLN A 397 23.94 -26.27 -2.69
N GLU A 398 24.63 -25.65 -1.74
CA GLU A 398 24.42 -25.82 -0.31
C GLU A 398 23.22 -25.02 0.24
N THR A 399 22.83 -23.94 -0.43
CA THR A 399 21.71 -23.08 0.05
C THR A 399 20.37 -23.72 -0.27
N ARG A 400 19.61 -24.16 0.76
CA ARG A 400 18.37 -24.94 0.61
C ARG A 400 17.10 -24.09 0.49
N LYS A 401 17.05 -22.93 1.17
CA LYS A 401 15.88 -22.04 1.15
C LYS A 401 15.93 -21.09 -0.05
N ALA A 402 14.83 -20.96 -0.78
CA ALA A 402 14.76 -20.08 -1.96
C ALA A 402 15.07 -18.61 -1.62
N SER A 403 14.59 -18.08 -0.48
CA SER A 403 14.89 -16.71 -0.04
C SER A 403 16.38 -16.50 0.25
N ALA A 404 17.04 -17.47 0.90
CA ALA A 404 18.48 -17.41 1.15
C ALA A 404 19.28 -17.56 -0.15
N LEU A 405 18.79 -18.37 -1.10
CA LEU A 405 19.41 -18.53 -2.41
C LEU A 405 19.34 -17.23 -3.23
N MET A 406 18.23 -16.53 -3.17
CA MET A 406 18.10 -15.19 -3.76
C MET A 406 19.20 -14.24 -3.25
N THR A 407 19.46 -14.23 -1.93
CA THR A 407 20.52 -13.41 -1.33
C THR A 407 21.92 -13.81 -1.85
N VAL A 408 22.21 -15.11 -1.91
CA VAL A 408 23.50 -15.62 -2.43
C VAL A 408 23.73 -15.17 -3.88
N ILE A 409 22.72 -15.32 -4.72
CA ILE A 409 22.74 -14.94 -6.14
C ILE A 409 22.84 -13.41 -6.28
N GLY A 410 22.08 -12.66 -5.49
CA GLY A 410 22.07 -11.20 -5.48
C GLY A 410 23.44 -10.61 -5.15
N HIS A 411 24.15 -11.18 -4.18
CA HIS A 411 25.51 -10.75 -3.84
C HIS A 411 26.52 -11.00 -4.99
N MET A 412 26.37 -12.09 -5.73
CA MET A 412 27.23 -12.38 -6.88
C MET A 412 27.08 -11.33 -7.98
N LEU A 413 25.86 -10.94 -8.27
CA LEU A 413 25.57 -9.91 -9.26
C LEU A 413 25.95 -8.50 -8.76
N SER A 414 25.68 -8.21 -7.50
CA SER A 414 26.06 -6.94 -6.86
C SER A 414 27.56 -6.69 -6.92
N ALA A 415 28.38 -7.71 -6.66
CA ALA A 415 29.84 -7.62 -6.76
C ALA A 415 30.29 -7.31 -8.20
N ARG A 416 29.67 -7.96 -9.21
CA ARG A 416 29.98 -7.73 -10.62
C ARG A 416 29.50 -6.38 -11.14
N SER A 417 28.47 -5.81 -10.54
CA SER A 417 27.88 -4.50 -10.89
C SER A 417 28.37 -3.37 -9.99
N ALA A 418 29.32 -3.63 -9.08
CA ALA A 418 29.80 -2.68 -8.08
C ALA A 418 28.67 -1.98 -7.31
N ILE A 419 27.59 -2.71 -6.99
CA ILE A 419 26.52 -2.25 -6.10
C ILE A 419 26.88 -2.62 -4.67
N GLY A 420 26.78 -1.64 -3.75
CA GLY A 420 27.03 -1.84 -2.34
C GLY A 420 25.72 -1.94 -1.55
N TRP A 421 25.78 -2.68 -0.44
CA TRP A 421 24.71 -2.82 0.53
C TRP A 421 25.29 -2.70 1.93
N VAL A 422 24.59 -1.99 2.81
CA VAL A 422 25.02 -1.82 4.22
C VAL A 422 24.60 -3.02 5.06
N TYR A 423 23.35 -3.49 4.87
CA TYR A 423 22.78 -4.61 5.61
C TYR A 423 21.48 -5.09 4.92
N ALA A 424 20.75 -6.01 5.54
CA ALA A 424 19.53 -6.60 5.01
C ALA A 424 18.29 -6.15 5.81
N GLY A 425 18.12 -4.85 6.00
CA GLY A 425 17.02 -4.30 6.80
C GLY A 425 16.64 -2.89 6.42
N HIS A 426 15.57 -2.38 7.02
CA HIS A 426 15.05 -1.05 6.73
C HIS A 426 16.02 0.04 7.20
N SER A 427 15.97 1.19 6.56
CA SER A 427 16.79 2.36 6.88
C SER A 427 15.92 3.58 7.21
N GLY A 428 16.44 4.48 8.05
CA GLY A 428 15.69 5.57 8.66
C GLY A 428 15.80 6.91 7.94
N GLU A 429 16.13 6.92 6.64
CA GLU A 429 16.16 8.12 5.83
C GLU A 429 14.78 8.61 5.42
N ASP A 430 14.68 9.91 5.08
CA ASP A 430 13.51 10.46 4.39
C ASP A 430 13.41 9.89 2.97
N VAL A 431 12.19 9.65 2.49
CA VAL A 431 11.94 9.11 1.15
C VAL A 431 11.40 10.18 0.21
N PHE A 432 11.52 10.01 -1.10
CA PHE A 432 10.99 10.96 -2.07
C PHE A 432 9.47 11.05 -2.03
N LEU A 433 8.96 12.28 -2.17
CA LEU A 433 7.55 12.57 -2.40
C LEU A 433 7.34 12.94 -3.87
N TYR A 434 6.39 12.29 -4.50
CA TYR A 434 5.93 12.58 -5.84
C TYR A 434 4.46 12.97 -5.78
N SER A 435 4.06 14.04 -6.48
CA SER A 435 2.65 14.45 -6.47
C SER A 435 2.27 15.20 -7.74
N TYR A 436 1.05 14.95 -8.23
CA TYR A 436 0.50 15.55 -9.43
C TYR A 436 -0.99 15.86 -9.28
N GLY A 437 -1.47 16.88 -9.97
CA GLY A 437 -2.87 17.28 -10.02
C GLY A 437 -3.23 18.43 -9.08
N PRO A 438 -4.52 18.75 -8.96
CA PRO A 438 -4.99 19.78 -8.05
C PRO A 438 -4.66 19.43 -6.60
N SER A 439 -4.28 20.42 -5.80
CA SER A 439 -3.89 20.25 -4.38
C SER A 439 -2.66 19.35 -4.17
N LYS A 440 -1.76 19.21 -5.17
CA LYS A 440 -0.54 18.41 -5.05
C LYS A 440 0.27 18.80 -3.81
N LEU A 441 0.88 17.80 -3.19
CA LEU A 441 1.74 17.96 -2.02
C LEU A 441 3.15 18.39 -2.46
N THR A 442 3.81 19.23 -1.65
CA THR A 442 5.17 19.71 -1.92
C THR A 442 5.97 19.88 -0.63
N GLY A 443 7.31 19.88 -0.75
CA GLY A 443 8.22 20.07 0.37
C GLY A 443 8.41 18.82 1.21
N LEU A 444 8.87 18.99 2.45
CA LEU A 444 9.07 17.89 3.41
C LEU A 444 7.80 17.75 4.25
N VAL A 445 7.18 16.58 4.19
CA VAL A 445 5.92 16.28 4.90
C VAL A 445 6.08 15.09 5.84
N GLU A 446 5.23 15.02 6.87
CA GLU A 446 5.04 13.80 7.66
C GLU A 446 4.18 12.79 6.91
N ASN A 447 4.44 11.49 7.08
CA ASN A 447 3.59 10.45 6.50
C ASN A 447 2.14 10.53 7.00
N THR A 448 1.91 10.99 8.24
CA THR A 448 0.57 11.23 8.79
C THR A 448 -0.20 12.33 8.04
N TYR A 449 0.51 13.30 7.43
CA TYR A 449 -0.14 14.38 6.67
C TYR A 449 -0.79 13.87 5.38
N ILE A 450 -0.30 12.78 4.81
CA ILE A 450 -0.85 12.18 3.56
C ILE A 450 -2.30 11.75 3.76
N ALA A 451 -2.62 11.11 4.91
CA ALA A 451 -4.00 10.78 5.27
C ALA A 451 -4.88 12.04 5.38
N ALA A 452 -4.40 13.04 6.10
CA ALA A 452 -5.14 14.30 6.30
C ALA A 452 -5.37 15.06 4.98
N ALA A 453 -4.36 15.09 4.10
CA ALA A 453 -4.45 15.72 2.78
C ALA A 453 -5.45 14.98 1.89
N SER A 454 -5.38 13.64 1.83
CA SER A 454 -6.30 12.80 1.08
C SER A 454 -7.74 12.95 1.58
N ALA A 455 -7.97 12.86 2.90
CA ALA A 455 -9.28 13.03 3.51
C ALA A 455 -9.90 14.41 3.19
N ARG A 456 -9.10 15.46 3.34
CA ARG A 456 -9.53 16.85 3.05
C ARG A 456 -10.04 17.01 1.63
N VAL A 457 -9.28 16.53 0.62
CA VAL A 457 -9.66 16.71 -0.79
C VAL A 457 -10.82 15.80 -1.20
N LEU A 458 -11.01 14.67 -0.52
CA LEU A 458 -12.15 13.77 -0.71
C LEU A 458 -13.41 14.22 0.04
N GLY A 459 -13.33 15.28 0.85
CA GLY A 459 -14.45 15.74 1.67
C GLY A 459 -14.78 14.83 2.86
N VAL A 460 -13.77 14.15 3.40
CA VAL A 460 -13.91 13.21 4.53
C VAL A 460 -13.48 13.87 5.83
N ASP A 461 -14.35 13.87 6.85
CA ASP A 461 -13.98 14.23 8.22
C ASP A 461 -13.42 13.01 8.95
N LEU A 462 -12.11 12.81 8.79
CA LEU A 462 -11.41 11.67 9.37
C LEU A 462 -11.44 11.72 10.92
N ALA A 463 -11.45 12.92 11.52
CA ALA A 463 -11.51 13.09 12.97
C ALA A 463 -12.87 12.65 13.54
N ALA A 464 -13.98 12.95 12.86
CA ALA A 464 -15.29 12.44 13.23
C ALA A 464 -15.35 10.91 13.09
N LEU A 465 -14.79 10.35 12.01
CA LEU A 465 -14.76 8.91 11.80
C LEU A 465 -13.95 8.17 12.88
N HIS A 466 -12.81 8.71 13.32
CA HIS A 466 -12.05 8.13 14.44
C HIS A 466 -12.87 8.05 15.74
N ARG A 467 -13.79 8.99 15.97
CA ARG A 467 -14.66 8.97 17.16
C ARG A 467 -15.81 7.97 17.03
N ASP A 468 -16.36 7.79 15.81
CA ASP A 468 -17.69 7.18 15.63
C ASP A 468 -17.63 5.78 14.98
N LEU A 469 -16.55 5.44 14.25
CA LEU A 469 -16.47 4.15 13.55
C LEU A 469 -16.02 3.00 14.47
N TYR A 470 -15.19 3.30 15.47
CA TYR A 470 -14.66 2.29 16.40
C TYR A 470 -14.79 2.76 17.85
N VAL A 471 -15.98 2.56 18.43
CA VAL A 471 -16.29 2.89 19.83
C VAL A 471 -16.21 1.61 20.67
N PRO A 472 -15.60 1.63 21.87
CA PRO A 472 -15.68 0.46 22.77
C PRO A 472 -17.12 0.04 22.98
N ALA A 473 -17.45 -1.21 22.74
CA ALA A 473 -18.85 -1.69 22.85
C ALA A 473 -19.44 -1.48 24.26
N SER A 474 -18.60 -1.61 25.30
CA SER A 474 -19.01 -1.31 26.69
C SER A 474 -19.46 0.13 26.86
N GLU A 475 -18.77 1.10 26.24
CA GLU A 475 -19.17 2.50 26.28
C GLU A 475 -20.38 2.78 25.38
N ALA A 476 -20.41 2.17 24.19
CA ALA A 476 -21.46 2.38 23.20
C ALA A 476 -22.84 1.93 23.69
N PHE A 477 -22.91 0.76 24.34
CA PHE A 477 -24.16 0.14 24.82
C PHE A 477 -24.52 0.46 26.28
N ALA A 478 -23.61 1.03 27.07
CA ALA A 478 -23.86 1.40 28.47
C ALA A 478 -25.13 2.30 28.65
N PRO A 479 -25.38 3.35 27.82
CA PRO A 479 -26.56 4.18 27.95
C PRO A 479 -27.90 3.44 27.75
N LEU A 480 -27.87 2.25 27.14
CA LEU A 480 -29.04 1.41 26.91
C LEU A 480 -29.34 0.49 28.09
N GLY A 481 -28.44 0.37 29.07
CA GLY A 481 -28.51 -0.60 30.15
C GLY A 481 -28.41 -2.05 29.69
N ALA A 482 -27.75 -2.29 28.55
CA ALA A 482 -27.58 -3.61 27.98
C ALA A 482 -26.37 -4.35 28.60
N THR A 483 -26.46 -5.67 28.67
CA THR A 483 -25.35 -6.57 29.04
C THR A 483 -24.64 -7.07 27.78
N LEU A 484 -23.32 -7.25 27.87
CA LEU A 484 -22.49 -7.72 26.77
C LEU A 484 -21.87 -9.08 27.13
N ALA A 485 -21.92 -10.03 26.19
CA ALA A 485 -21.28 -11.32 26.30
C ALA A 485 -20.52 -11.63 25.00
N LEU A 486 -19.24 -11.97 25.11
CA LEU A 486 -18.43 -12.45 23.99
C LEU A 486 -18.39 -13.97 24.04
N THR A 487 -18.87 -14.61 22.97
CA THR A 487 -18.96 -16.08 22.89
C THR A 487 -18.25 -16.61 21.67
N ASP A 488 -17.60 -17.75 21.82
CA ASP A 488 -17.01 -18.51 20.72
C ASP A 488 -18.05 -19.52 20.22
N GLU A 489 -18.43 -19.40 18.96
CA GLU A 489 -19.28 -20.33 18.21
C GLU A 489 -18.44 -21.05 17.15
N PRO A 490 -18.87 -22.21 16.62
CA PRO A 490 -18.15 -22.88 15.54
C PRO A 490 -17.89 -21.94 14.35
N GLY A 491 -16.61 -21.74 14.03
CA GLY A 491 -16.17 -20.89 12.93
C GLY A 491 -16.31 -19.38 13.12
N ARG A 492 -16.82 -18.88 14.24
CA ARG A 492 -16.96 -17.44 14.50
C ARG A 492 -16.98 -17.08 15.98
N ARG A 493 -16.57 -15.87 16.28
CA ARG A 493 -16.76 -15.25 17.61
C ARG A 493 -17.82 -14.16 17.50
N VAL A 494 -18.70 -14.05 18.49
CA VAL A 494 -19.88 -13.18 18.44
C VAL A 494 -19.98 -12.35 19.71
N LEU A 495 -20.15 -11.03 19.57
CA LEU A 495 -20.59 -10.18 20.65
C LEU A 495 -22.13 -10.21 20.70
N THR A 496 -22.67 -10.73 21.79
CA THR A 496 -24.10 -10.71 22.08
C THR A 496 -24.42 -9.55 23.02
N VAL A 497 -25.39 -8.74 22.64
CA VAL A 497 -25.90 -7.60 23.41
C VAL A 497 -27.32 -7.93 23.84
N THR A 498 -27.61 -7.88 25.14
CA THR A 498 -28.94 -8.27 25.70
C THR A 498 -29.50 -7.16 26.59
N LYS A 499 -30.80 -6.88 26.45
CA LYS A 499 -31.54 -6.00 27.31
C LYS A 499 -32.97 -6.54 27.51
N GLY A 500 -33.28 -6.97 28.73
CA GLY A 500 -34.52 -7.68 28.99
C GLY A 500 -34.63 -8.95 28.16
N ASN A 501 -35.69 -9.06 27.37
CA ASN A 501 -35.91 -10.19 26.45
C ASN A 501 -35.38 -9.97 25.04
N GLN A 502 -34.73 -8.84 24.77
CA GLN A 502 -34.20 -8.50 23.46
C GLN A 502 -32.73 -8.88 23.38
N THR A 503 -32.33 -9.43 22.22
CA THR A 503 -30.96 -9.81 21.95
C THR A 503 -30.61 -9.39 20.53
N LEU A 504 -29.39 -8.84 20.34
CA LEU A 504 -28.77 -8.65 19.05
C LEU A 504 -27.36 -9.25 19.07
N GLN A 505 -26.87 -9.60 17.90
CA GLN A 505 -25.56 -10.23 17.76
C GLN A 505 -24.71 -9.48 16.73
N LEU A 506 -23.42 -9.34 17.05
CA LEU A 506 -22.40 -8.70 16.21
C LEU A 506 -21.27 -9.72 16.01
N PRO A 507 -21.29 -10.50 14.90
CA PRO A 507 -20.19 -11.38 14.58
C PRO A 507 -18.90 -10.57 14.34
N LEU A 508 -17.81 -10.95 15.01
CA LEU A 508 -16.55 -10.24 14.91
C LEU A 508 -15.96 -10.33 13.50
N ASP A 509 -15.22 -9.28 13.14
CA ASP A 509 -14.55 -9.09 11.85
C ASP A 509 -15.53 -9.07 10.68
N THR A 510 -16.77 -8.65 10.94
CA THR A 510 -17.83 -8.48 9.93
C THR A 510 -18.56 -7.15 10.09
N ASP A 511 -19.22 -6.71 9.02
CA ASP A 511 -20.14 -5.56 9.01
C ASP A 511 -21.59 -5.95 9.36
N LEU A 512 -21.79 -7.10 10.02
CA LEU A 512 -23.12 -7.64 10.26
C LEU A 512 -23.64 -7.29 11.67
N LEU A 513 -24.89 -6.88 11.72
CA LEU A 513 -25.72 -6.80 12.92
C LEU A 513 -26.93 -7.70 12.74
N LEU A 514 -27.07 -8.72 13.60
CA LEU A 514 -28.18 -9.67 13.59
C LEU A 514 -29.18 -9.30 14.66
N THR A 515 -30.44 -9.14 14.27
CA THR A 515 -31.57 -8.88 15.18
C THR A 515 -32.68 -9.89 14.92
N ASN A 516 -33.71 -9.92 15.77
CA ASN A 516 -34.92 -10.74 15.52
C ASN A 516 -35.63 -10.34 14.21
N GLY A 517 -35.40 -9.12 13.72
CA GLY A 517 -35.98 -8.60 12.46
C GLY A 517 -35.12 -8.88 11.21
N GLY A 518 -33.97 -9.50 11.34
CA GLY A 518 -33.10 -9.84 10.20
C GLY A 518 -31.65 -9.38 10.34
N ILE A 519 -30.95 -9.36 9.20
CA ILE A 519 -29.53 -9.00 9.08
C ILE A 519 -29.41 -7.56 8.56
N HIS A 520 -28.65 -6.75 9.29
CA HIS A 520 -28.34 -5.37 8.90
C HIS A 520 -26.84 -5.21 8.65
N ARG A 521 -26.45 -4.22 7.84
CA ARG A 521 -25.05 -3.90 7.55
C ARG A 521 -24.62 -2.63 8.28
N LEU A 522 -23.52 -2.73 8.97
CA LEU A 522 -22.87 -1.61 9.65
C LEU A 522 -21.95 -0.83 8.69
N PRO A 523 -21.64 0.43 8.99
CA PRO A 523 -20.70 1.23 8.20
C PRO A 523 -19.24 0.77 8.32
N GLY A 524 -18.90 -0.04 9.32
CA GLY A 524 -17.58 -0.63 9.53
C GLY A 524 -17.69 -2.01 10.17
N VAL A 525 -16.57 -2.72 10.22
CA VAL A 525 -16.51 -4.05 10.82
C VAL A 525 -16.48 -3.98 12.35
N THR A 526 -17.02 -5.01 13.01
CA THR A 526 -16.89 -5.17 14.48
C THR A 526 -15.51 -5.76 14.79
N VAL A 527 -14.67 -5.04 15.53
CA VAL A 527 -13.27 -5.41 15.77
C VAL A 527 -13.07 -5.83 17.22
N TYR A 528 -12.43 -6.98 17.46
CA TYR A 528 -11.92 -7.36 18.77
C TYR A 528 -10.41 -7.24 18.84
N ILE A 529 -9.93 -6.52 19.84
CA ILE A 529 -8.50 -6.38 20.09
C ILE A 529 -8.09 -7.22 21.31
N PRO A 530 -7.37 -8.34 21.12
CA PRO A 530 -6.99 -9.23 22.23
C PRO A 530 -6.10 -8.57 23.27
N ARG A 531 -5.24 -7.61 22.85
CA ARG A 531 -4.26 -6.92 23.71
C ARG A 531 -4.89 -6.11 24.84
N ASN A 532 -6.06 -5.51 24.60
CA ASN A 532 -6.82 -4.76 25.61
C ASN A 532 -8.20 -5.37 25.90
N GLN A 533 -8.48 -6.57 25.36
CA GLN A 533 -9.71 -7.35 25.56
C GLN A 533 -10.99 -6.57 25.25
N THR A 534 -10.94 -5.66 24.26
CA THR A 534 -12.03 -4.74 23.94
C THR A 534 -12.63 -5.05 22.57
N VAL A 535 -13.96 -5.13 22.50
CA VAL A 535 -14.69 -5.13 21.24
C VAL A 535 -15.02 -3.70 20.87
N TYR A 536 -14.76 -3.32 19.63
CA TYR A 536 -15.09 -2.02 19.06
C TYR A 536 -16.18 -2.17 18.00
N VAL A 537 -17.15 -1.25 18.04
CA VAL A 537 -18.31 -1.24 17.14
C VAL A 537 -18.52 0.16 16.56
N ALA A 538 -19.11 0.24 15.37
CA ALA A 538 -19.58 1.52 14.86
C ALA A 538 -20.72 2.06 15.74
N ARG A 539 -20.72 3.37 16.04
CA ARG A 539 -21.80 4.04 16.79
C ARG A 539 -23.17 3.76 16.18
N ALA A 540 -23.25 3.66 14.86
CA ALA A 540 -24.47 3.28 14.15
C ALA A 540 -25.10 1.96 14.63
N ALA A 541 -24.34 1.02 15.19
CA ALA A 541 -24.88 -0.21 15.79
C ALA A 541 -25.82 0.10 16.95
N VAL A 542 -25.49 1.12 17.76
CA VAL A 542 -26.32 1.56 18.88
C VAL A 542 -27.61 2.24 18.40
N ASP A 543 -27.51 3.04 17.33
CA ASP A 543 -28.69 3.72 16.77
C ASP A 543 -29.63 2.70 16.11
N MET A 544 -29.10 1.69 15.44
CA MET A 544 -29.88 0.56 14.92
C MET A 544 -30.52 -0.26 16.06
N ALA A 545 -29.80 -0.49 17.15
CA ALA A 545 -30.36 -1.15 18.34
C ALA A 545 -31.55 -0.38 18.91
N LYS A 546 -31.42 0.94 19.07
CA LYS A 546 -32.55 1.81 19.51
C LYS A 546 -33.73 1.73 18.55
N ALA A 547 -33.49 1.77 17.23
CA ALA A 547 -34.55 1.66 16.23
C ALA A 547 -35.25 0.29 16.28
N ALA A 548 -34.54 -0.77 16.70
CA ALA A 548 -35.08 -2.11 16.93
C ALA A 548 -35.76 -2.28 18.29
N GLY A 549 -35.89 -1.18 19.07
CA GLY A 549 -36.60 -1.15 20.37
C GLY A 549 -35.71 -1.50 21.59
N PHE A 550 -34.38 -1.54 21.43
CA PHE A 550 -33.44 -1.70 22.53
C PHE A 550 -33.46 -0.58 23.54
#